data_3cbabffb83dd4eded189d259be69a98b
#
_entry.id   3cbabffb83dd4eded189d259be69a98b
#
_cell.length_a   1.000
_cell.length_b   1.000
_cell.length_c   1.000
_cell.angle_alpha   90.00
_cell.angle_beta   90.00
_cell.angle_gamma   90.00
#
_symmetry.space_group_name_H-M   'P 1'
#
loop_
_entity.id
_entity.type
_entity.pdbx_description
1 polymer ?
#
loop_
_entity_poly.entity_id
_entity_poly.type
_entity_poly.pdbx_seq_one_letter_code
_entity_poly.pdbx_strand_id
1 'polypeptide(L)'
;MTLKFIDPQKYGLAKRVKLCNAGKEGVDIIIERKSRLIMKDGIKIIVTANQIKGSKKIKTVSLKTSAPVCSKTKSLLLKNNIGVKVLKSG
;
A
#
# COMPACT_ATOMS: atom_id res chain seq x y z
N MET A 1 4.49 -19.82 1.13
CA MET A 1 3.33 -19.17 0.53
C MET A 1 3.76 -18.14 -0.47
N THR A 2 3.24 -18.25 -1.66
CA THR A 2 3.51 -17.29 -2.72
C THR A 2 2.57 -16.10 -2.60
N LEU A 3 3.16 -14.89 -2.63
CA LEU A 3 2.37 -13.68 -2.67
C LEU A 3 1.67 -13.59 -4.02
N LYS A 4 0.36 -13.37 -4.00
CA LYS A 4 -0.40 -13.18 -5.23
C LYS A 4 -0.43 -11.71 -5.57
N PHE A 5 0.30 -11.33 -6.61
CA PHE A 5 0.30 -9.95 -7.08
C PHE A 5 -0.95 -9.66 -7.88
N ILE A 6 -1.48 -8.47 -7.66
CA ILE A 6 -2.67 -7.99 -8.35
C ILE A 6 -2.22 -7.01 -9.43
N ASP A 7 -2.85 -7.07 -10.61
CA ASP A 7 -2.56 -6.14 -11.68
C ASP A 7 -3.04 -4.73 -11.27
N PRO A 8 -2.12 -3.75 -11.11
CA PRO A 8 -2.51 -2.41 -10.70
C PRO A 8 -3.38 -1.71 -11.74
N GLN A 9 -3.28 -2.08 -13.00
CA GLN A 9 -4.09 -1.48 -14.06
C GLN A 9 -5.59 -1.77 -13.88
N LYS A 10 -5.89 -2.83 -13.14
CA LYS A 10 -7.27 -3.17 -12.80
C LYS A 10 -7.96 -2.05 -12.02
N TYR A 11 -7.18 -1.25 -11.30
CA TYR A 11 -7.68 -0.12 -10.52
C TYR A 11 -7.33 1.23 -11.16
N GLY A 12 -6.87 1.22 -12.41
CA GLY A 12 -6.45 2.43 -13.08
C GLY A 12 -5.11 2.98 -12.60
N LEU A 13 -4.30 2.14 -11.98
CA LEU A 13 -2.99 2.54 -11.47
C LEU A 13 -1.89 2.23 -12.49
N ALA A 14 -0.73 2.90 -12.32
CA ALA A 14 0.42 2.66 -13.18
C ALA A 14 0.96 1.23 -13.01
N LYS A 15 1.54 0.67 -14.07
CA LYS A 15 2.11 -0.68 -14.04
C LYS A 15 3.17 -0.88 -12.96
N ARG A 16 3.90 0.17 -12.63
CA ARG A 16 4.98 0.10 -11.64
C ARG A 16 4.48 -0.06 -10.21
N VAL A 17 3.19 0.16 -9.97
CA VAL A 17 2.60 -0.02 -8.65
C VAL A 17 2.46 -1.50 -8.37
N LYS A 18 3.03 -1.96 -7.28
CA LYS A 18 2.95 -3.36 -6.87
C LYS A 18 1.84 -3.52 -5.84
N LEU A 19 0.92 -4.41 -6.11
CA LEU A 19 -0.18 -4.72 -5.20
C LEU A 19 -0.17 -6.21 -4.89
N CYS A 20 -0.59 -6.54 -3.68
CA CYS A 20 -0.66 -7.91 -3.23
C CYS A 20 -1.99 -8.14 -2.53
N ASN A 21 -2.52 -9.34 -2.67
CA ASN A 21 -3.76 -9.72 -2.01
C ASN A 21 -3.53 -9.85 -0.50
N ALA A 22 -4.37 -9.19 0.29
CA ALA A 22 -4.28 -9.23 1.76
C ALA A 22 -5.60 -9.73 2.35
N GLY A 23 -5.99 -10.95 2.00
CA GLY A 23 -7.24 -11.53 2.42
C GLY A 23 -8.33 -11.35 1.37
N LYS A 24 -9.57 -11.63 1.75
CA LYS A 24 -10.69 -11.65 0.81
C LYS A 24 -11.04 -10.28 0.23
N GLU A 25 -10.91 -9.25 1.03
CA GLU A 25 -11.32 -7.90 0.66
C GLU A 25 -10.24 -6.86 0.94
N GLY A 26 -8.99 -7.32 1.07
CA GLY A 26 -7.87 -6.46 1.39
C GLY A 26 -6.81 -6.45 0.31
N VAL A 27 -6.10 -5.35 0.22
CA VAL A 27 -4.98 -5.19 -0.70
C VAL A 27 -3.83 -4.53 0.04
N ASP A 28 -2.63 -5.04 -0.17
CA ASP A 28 -1.40 -4.44 0.34
C ASP A 28 -0.69 -3.73 -0.79
N ILE A 29 -0.33 -2.47 -0.57
CA ILE A 29 0.52 -1.73 -1.49
C ILE A 29 1.96 -2.06 -1.11
N ILE A 30 2.71 -2.64 -2.03
CA ILE A 30 4.08 -3.08 -1.78
C ILE A 30 5.05 -2.01 -2.24
N ILE A 31 5.89 -1.52 -1.34
CA ILE A 31 6.94 -0.57 -1.67
C ILE A 31 8.26 -1.11 -1.16
N GLU A 32 9.15 -1.45 -2.08
CA GLU A 32 10.49 -1.90 -1.77
C GLU A 32 11.48 -0.80 -2.12
N ARG A 33 12.08 -0.18 -1.10
CA ARG A 33 13.13 0.80 -1.34
C ARG A 33 13.94 1.03 -0.07
N LYS A 34 15.12 1.59 -0.22
CA LYS A 34 16.03 1.87 0.89
C LYS A 34 15.78 3.22 1.54
N SER A 35 15.24 4.17 0.79
CA SER A 35 14.98 5.52 1.27
C SER A 35 13.76 5.55 2.20
N ARG A 36 13.83 6.42 3.20
CA ARG A 36 12.71 6.61 4.13
C ARG A 36 11.48 7.14 3.39
N LEU A 37 10.32 6.64 3.77
CA LEU A 37 9.05 7.17 3.28
C LEU A 37 8.71 8.44 4.05
N ILE A 38 8.51 9.52 3.31
CA ILE A 38 8.19 10.85 3.87
C ILE A 38 6.74 11.22 3.56
N MET A 39 6.31 12.41 3.98
CA MET A 39 4.91 12.84 3.80
C MET A 39 4.45 12.82 2.35
N LYS A 40 5.30 13.20 1.41
CA LYS A 40 4.96 13.13 -0.02
C LYS A 40 4.60 11.72 -0.45
N ASP A 41 5.36 10.74 0.05
CA ASP A 41 5.10 9.33 -0.25
C ASP A 41 3.78 8.90 0.38
N GLY A 42 3.52 9.35 1.62
CA GLY A 42 2.28 9.05 2.31
C GLY A 42 1.06 9.56 1.54
N ILE A 43 1.14 10.76 1.01
CA ILE A 43 0.04 11.34 0.22
C ILE A 43 -0.21 10.50 -1.02
N LYS A 44 0.85 10.09 -1.72
CA LYS A 44 0.72 9.23 -2.90
C LYS A 44 0.09 7.88 -2.55
N ILE A 45 0.47 7.33 -1.41
CA ILE A 45 -0.09 6.07 -0.93
C ILE A 45 -1.58 6.23 -0.65
N ILE A 46 -1.98 7.33 -0.01
CA ILE A 46 -3.39 7.61 0.28
C ILE A 46 -4.20 7.71 -1.00
N VAL A 47 -3.69 8.45 -2.00
CA VAL A 47 -4.36 8.58 -3.29
C VAL A 47 -4.53 7.21 -3.94
N THR A 48 -3.47 6.41 -3.93
CA THR A 48 -3.50 5.05 -4.48
C THR A 48 -4.53 4.19 -3.73
N ALA A 49 -4.52 4.25 -2.40
CA ALA A 49 -5.43 3.50 -1.57
C ALA A 49 -6.89 3.89 -1.84
N ASN A 50 -7.16 5.18 -1.97
CA ASN A 50 -8.51 5.66 -2.25
C ASN A 50 -9.00 5.16 -3.61
N GLN A 51 -8.11 5.12 -4.58
CA GLN A 51 -8.45 4.60 -5.91
C GLN A 51 -8.77 3.10 -5.85
N ILE A 52 -8.04 2.35 -5.06
CA ILE A 52 -8.29 0.92 -4.85
C ILE A 52 -9.62 0.73 -4.10
N LYS A 53 -9.85 1.52 -3.04
CA LYS A 53 -11.09 1.45 -2.25
C LYS A 53 -12.32 1.86 -3.06
N GLY A 54 -12.13 2.56 -4.15
CA GLY A 54 -13.22 2.88 -5.07
C GLY A 54 -13.83 1.64 -5.69
N SER A 55 -13.08 0.53 -5.72
CA SER A 55 -13.63 -0.76 -6.11
C SER A 55 -14.46 -1.32 -4.96
N LYS A 56 -15.68 -1.74 -5.25
CA LYS A 56 -16.61 -2.26 -4.24
C LYS A 56 -16.10 -3.53 -3.56
N LYS A 57 -15.15 -4.21 -4.18
CA LYS A 57 -14.62 -5.48 -3.66
C LYS A 57 -13.54 -5.31 -2.59
N ILE A 58 -12.95 -4.12 -2.50
CA ILE A 58 -11.84 -3.89 -1.58
C ILE A 58 -12.29 -2.97 -0.43
N LYS A 59 -12.25 -3.49 0.78
CA LYS A 59 -12.65 -2.75 1.98
C LYS A 59 -11.46 -2.23 2.78
N THR A 60 -10.32 -2.91 2.70
CA THR A 60 -9.14 -2.51 3.45
C THR A 60 -7.93 -2.41 2.55
N VAL A 61 -7.11 -1.40 2.77
CA VAL A 61 -5.85 -1.22 2.07
C VAL A 61 -4.78 -0.98 3.12
N SER A 62 -3.65 -1.63 2.96
CA SER A 62 -2.51 -1.47 3.86
C SER A 62 -1.26 -1.20 3.05
N LEU A 63 -0.27 -0.60 3.71
CA LEU A 63 1.06 -0.42 3.12
C LEU A 63 1.97 -1.51 3.67
N LYS A 64 2.69 -2.19 2.79
CA LYS A 64 3.70 -3.16 3.16
C LYS A 64 5.02 -2.71 2.56
N THR A 65 5.99 -2.35 3.38
CA THR A 65 7.22 -1.76 2.90
C THR A 65 8.43 -2.25 3.68
N SER A 66 9.56 -2.35 2.98
CA SER A 66 10.87 -2.63 3.58
C SER A 66 11.56 -1.34 4.01
N ALA A 67 11.06 -0.18 3.56
CA ALA A 67 11.65 1.11 3.89
C ALA A 67 11.20 1.59 5.27
N PRO A 68 12.05 2.36 5.98
CA PRO A 68 11.59 2.99 7.22
C PRO A 68 10.52 4.05 6.91
N VAL A 69 9.53 4.14 7.77
CA VAL A 69 8.43 5.08 7.60
C VAL A 69 8.53 6.16 8.67
N CYS A 70 8.49 7.42 8.23
CA CYS A 70 8.49 8.56 9.16
C CYS A 70 7.27 8.49 10.07
N SER A 71 7.43 8.84 11.34
CA SER A 71 6.33 8.81 12.32
C SER A 71 5.13 9.62 11.86
N LYS A 72 5.37 10.79 11.28
CA LYS A 72 4.30 11.64 10.76
C LYS A 72 3.57 10.97 9.61
N THR A 73 4.31 10.33 8.73
CA THR A 73 3.75 9.60 7.59
C THR A 73 2.91 8.43 8.09
N LYS A 74 3.43 7.69 9.05
CA LYS A 74 2.70 6.56 9.65
C LYS A 74 1.38 7.03 10.26
N SER A 75 1.42 8.12 11.03
CA SER A 75 0.22 8.68 11.63
C SER A 75 -0.81 9.09 10.57
N LEU A 76 -0.34 9.72 9.50
CA LEU A 76 -1.20 10.14 8.40
C LEU A 76 -1.88 8.94 7.74
N LEU A 77 -1.14 7.88 7.50
CA LEU A 77 -1.68 6.66 6.91
C LEU A 77 -2.72 6.02 7.82
N LEU A 78 -2.43 5.92 9.10
CA LEU A 78 -3.36 5.35 10.08
C LEU A 78 -4.65 6.15 10.17
N LYS A 79 -4.57 7.49 10.09
CA LYS A 79 -5.76 8.34 10.07
C LYS A 79 -6.66 8.06 8.88
N ASN A 80 -6.08 7.56 7.80
CA ASN A 80 -6.83 7.22 6.59
C ASN A 80 -7.16 5.73 6.51
N ASN A 81 -7.08 5.04 7.64
CA ASN A 81 -7.37 3.60 7.75
C ASN A 81 -6.45 2.74 6.88
N ILE A 82 -5.21 3.19 6.71
CA ILE A 82 -4.19 2.44 5.98
C ILE A 82 -3.19 1.88 7.01
N GLY A 83 -3.19 0.58 7.18
CA GLY A 83 -2.24 -0.08 8.07
C GLY A 83 -0.84 -0.06 7.48
N VAL A 84 0.17 -0.06 8.34
CA VAL A 84 1.57 -0.11 7.92
C VAL A 84 2.16 -1.43 8.38
N LYS A 85 2.67 -2.21 7.45
CA LYS A 85 3.28 -3.51 7.72
C LYS A 85 4.73 -3.52 7.27
N VAL A 86 5.53 -4.33 7.93
CA VAL A 86 6.94 -4.51 7.56
C VAL A 86 7.04 -5.60 6.50
N LEU A 87 7.71 -5.28 5.40
CA LEU A 87 8.01 -6.26 4.36
C LEU A 87 9.38 -6.85 4.65
N LYS A 88 9.41 -8.11 5.02
CA LYS A 88 10.67 -8.81 5.24
C LYS A 88 11.16 -9.37 3.92
N SER A 89 12.32 -8.88 3.48
CA SER A 89 12.98 -9.44 2.33
C SER A 89 13.78 -10.67 2.75
N GLY A 90 13.53 -11.72 2.16
CA GLY A 90 14.35 -12.89 2.39
C GLY A 90 14.00 -14.02 2.98
#